data_a3aeb2c5680cd821547973feee058411
#
_entry.id   a3aeb2c5680cd821547973feee058411
#
_cell.length_a   1.000
_cell.length_b   1.000
_cell.length_c   1.000
_cell.angle_alpha   90.00
_cell.angle_beta   90.00
_cell.angle_gamma   90.00
#
_symmetry.space_group_name_H-M   'P 1'
#
loop_
_entity.id
_entity.type
_entity.pdbx_description
1 polymer ?
#
loop_
_entity_poly.entity_id
_entity_poly.type
_entity_poly.pdbx_seq_one_letter_code
_entity_poly.pdbx_strand_id
1 'polypeptide(L)'
;TKEGTTACKFWGLGSDGTVGANKSAIKIIGDKTDMYAQAYFAYDSKKSGGITMSHLRFGKSPIISPYLINRADFISCSQQSYVRQYDLLAGLRKGGTFLLNTFWSDEQLDTHLPASMRRFIARNDIQFYTVDAVHIARELGLGGRFNMVMQSAFFKLANIIPLDDAVKYLKDAVVTSYGSKGEKVVNMNNGAIDKGIEALHR
;
A
#
# COMPACT_ATOMS: atom_id res chain seq x y z
N THR A 1 4.22 -15.90 -11.81
CA THR A 1 4.66 -14.56 -12.26
C THR A 1 6.04 -14.69 -12.87
N LYS A 2 6.27 -14.00 -13.96
CA LYS A 2 7.54 -14.03 -14.67
C LYS A 2 8.64 -13.40 -13.81
N GLU A 3 9.85 -13.95 -13.87
CA GLU A 3 11.00 -13.40 -13.16
C GLU A 3 11.18 -11.90 -13.49
N GLY A 4 11.44 -11.08 -12.48
CA GLY A 4 11.52 -9.62 -12.61
C GLY A 4 10.20 -8.87 -12.54
N THR A 5 9.07 -9.56 -12.25
CA THR A 5 7.77 -8.94 -12.03
C THR A 5 7.42 -8.96 -10.54
N THR A 6 7.03 -7.82 -9.99
CA THR A 6 6.55 -7.70 -8.61
C THR A 6 5.02 -7.68 -8.58
N ALA A 7 4.43 -8.56 -7.78
CA ALA A 7 2.98 -8.68 -7.63
C ALA A 7 2.55 -8.16 -6.26
N CYS A 8 1.61 -7.23 -6.24
CA CYS A 8 1.17 -6.52 -5.05
C CYS A 8 -0.34 -6.58 -4.90
N LYS A 9 -0.83 -6.83 -3.67
CA LYS A 9 -2.25 -6.81 -3.33
C LYS A 9 -2.50 -5.76 -2.25
N PHE A 10 -3.58 -4.99 -2.43
CA PHE A 10 -3.96 -3.93 -1.51
C PHE A 10 -5.40 -4.13 -1.06
N TRP A 11 -5.57 -4.36 0.23
CA TRP A 11 -6.89 -4.45 0.86
C TRP A 11 -7.29 -3.08 1.37
N GLY A 12 -8.47 -2.62 0.97
CA GLY A 12 -9.00 -1.32 1.36
C GLY A 12 -10.51 -1.34 1.56
N LEU A 13 -11.01 -0.21 2.01
CA LEU A 13 -12.44 0.07 2.12
C LEU A 13 -12.85 0.98 0.95
N GLY A 14 -14.02 0.75 0.36
CA GLY A 14 -14.46 1.46 -0.84
C GLY A 14 -14.49 2.98 -0.76
N SER A 15 -14.56 3.54 0.44
CA SER A 15 -14.58 4.98 0.68
C SER A 15 -13.26 5.54 1.22
N ASP A 16 -12.23 4.72 1.41
CA ASP A 16 -10.98 5.17 2.04
C ASP A 16 -9.94 5.73 1.07
N GLY A 17 -10.22 5.72 -0.23
CA GLY A 17 -9.34 6.26 -1.26
C GLY A 17 -8.22 5.32 -1.72
N THR A 18 -8.14 4.09 -1.23
CA THR A 18 -7.09 3.12 -1.59
C THR A 18 -7.07 2.84 -3.10
N VAL A 19 -8.22 2.63 -3.72
CA VAL A 19 -8.28 2.35 -5.17
C VAL A 19 -7.76 3.55 -5.98
N GLY A 20 -8.15 4.77 -5.62
CA GLY A 20 -7.67 5.98 -6.27
C GLY A 20 -6.16 6.16 -6.14
N ALA A 21 -5.62 5.90 -4.96
CA ALA A 21 -4.17 5.95 -4.72
C ALA A 21 -3.42 4.90 -5.56
N ASN A 22 -3.96 3.69 -5.68
CA ASN A 22 -3.35 2.63 -6.50
C ASN A 22 -3.42 2.94 -7.99
N LYS A 23 -4.49 3.59 -8.46
CA LYS A 23 -4.57 4.10 -9.84
C LYS A 23 -3.49 5.14 -10.10
N SER A 24 -3.25 6.03 -9.15
CA SER A 24 -2.17 7.02 -9.25
C SER A 24 -0.79 6.38 -9.29
N ALA A 25 -0.54 5.35 -8.47
CA ALA A 25 0.71 4.61 -8.48
C ALA A 25 0.97 3.95 -9.84
N ILE A 26 -0.03 3.30 -10.42
CA ILE A 26 0.06 2.69 -11.76
C ILE A 26 0.39 3.76 -12.81
N LYS A 27 -0.25 4.91 -12.75
CA LYS A 27 0.00 6.01 -13.67
C LYS A 27 1.42 6.56 -13.55
N ILE A 28 1.90 6.76 -12.32
CA ILE A 28 3.27 7.23 -12.07
C ILE A 28 4.28 6.26 -12.69
N ILE A 29 4.15 4.97 -12.42
CA ILE A 29 5.08 3.96 -12.96
C ILE A 29 5.00 3.90 -14.48
N GLY A 30 3.79 3.88 -15.05
CA GLY A 30 3.60 3.80 -16.50
C GLY A 30 4.10 5.04 -17.26
N ASP A 31 3.88 6.24 -16.71
CA ASP A 31 4.21 7.50 -17.39
C ASP A 31 5.66 7.95 -17.15
N LYS A 32 6.25 7.60 -16.01
CA LYS A 32 7.55 8.13 -15.57
C LYS A 32 8.69 7.12 -15.63
N THR A 33 8.42 5.86 -15.95
CA THR A 33 9.43 4.80 -16.02
C THR A 33 9.23 3.96 -17.27
N ASP A 34 10.23 3.14 -17.60
CA ASP A 34 10.16 2.16 -18.68
C ASP A 34 9.52 0.84 -18.25
N MET A 35 8.95 0.79 -17.06
CA MET A 35 8.32 -0.42 -16.54
C MET A 35 6.91 -0.61 -17.10
N TYR A 36 6.56 -1.88 -17.26
CA TYR A 36 5.20 -2.29 -17.56
C TYR A 36 4.41 -2.42 -16.26
N ALA A 37 3.13 -2.06 -16.30
CA ALA A 37 2.24 -2.14 -15.15
C ALA A 37 0.91 -2.76 -15.57
N GLN A 38 0.35 -3.61 -14.69
CA GLN A 38 -0.97 -4.20 -14.86
C GLN A 38 -1.76 -3.96 -13.58
N ALA A 39 -3.03 -3.59 -13.69
CA ALA A 39 -3.90 -3.37 -12.55
C ALA A 39 -5.26 -4.03 -12.75
N TYR A 40 -5.79 -4.59 -11.67
CA TYR A 40 -7.16 -5.07 -11.60
C TYR A 40 -7.73 -4.71 -10.23
N PHE A 41 -8.94 -4.13 -10.24
CA PHE A 41 -9.62 -3.68 -9.03
C PHE A 41 -10.89 -4.50 -8.82
N ALA A 42 -10.93 -5.26 -7.73
CA ALA A 42 -12.07 -6.06 -7.34
C ALA A 42 -12.82 -5.37 -6.20
N TYR A 43 -14.15 -5.41 -6.26
CA TYR A 43 -15.04 -4.83 -5.26
C TYR A 43 -16.00 -5.92 -4.77
N ASP A 44 -16.20 -6.00 -3.45
CA ASP A 44 -17.25 -6.82 -2.87
C ASP A 44 -18.44 -5.91 -2.53
N SER A 45 -19.45 -5.92 -3.39
CA SER A 45 -20.66 -5.10 -3.23
C SER A 45 -21.70 -5.69 -2.27
N LYS A 46 -21.48 -6.92 -1.77
CA LYS A 46 -22.48 -7.64 -0.96
C LYS A 46 -22.48 -7.27 0.52
N LYS A 47 -21.46 -6.53 0.99
CA LYS A 47 -21.35 -6.11 2.39
C LYS A 47 -21.33 -4.60 2.49
N SER A 48 -22.08 -4.06 3.44
CA SER A 48 -22.05 -2.63 3.76
C SER A 48 -20.63 -2.20 4.11
N GLY A 49 -20.11 -1.19 3.41
CA GLY A 49 -18.76 -0.72 3.59
C GLY A 49 -17.73 -1.31 2.60
N GLY A 50 -18.18 -2.02 1.57
CA GLY A 50 -17.48 -2.46 0.37
C GLY A 50 -15.97 -2.66 0.46
N ILE A 51 -15.53 -3.91 0.71
CA ILE A 51 -14.09 -4.24 0.63
C ILE A 51 -13.62 -4.04 -0.80
N THR A 52 -12.45 -3.44 -0.95
CA THR A 52 -11.75 -3.37 -2.22
C THR A 52 -10.47 -4.19 -2.15
N MET A 53 -10.14 -4.82 -3.27
CA MET A 53 -8.86 -5.48 -3.42
C MET A 53 -8.24 -5.04 -4.75
N SER A 54 -7.09 -4.39 -4.68
CA SER A 54 -6.32 -3.98 -5.84
C SER A 54 -5.22 -4.98 -6.11
N HIS A 55 -5.11 -5.44 -7.36
CA HIS A 55 -4.08 -6.37 -7.82
C HIS A 55 -3.18 -5.62 -8.79
N LEU A 56 -1.95 -5.34 -8.39
CA LEU A 56 -0.99 -4.59 -9.19
C LEU A 56 0.23 -5.43 -9.52
N ARG A 57 0.67 -5.42 -10.77
CA ARG A 57 1.94 -6.00 -11.18
C ARG A 57 2.80 -4.96 -11.86
N PHE A 58 4.09 -5.01 -11.56
CA PHE A 58 5.10 -4.13 -12.14
C PHE A 58 6.28 -4.97 -12.61
N GLY A 59 6.78 -4.70 -13.82
CA GLY A 59 7.90 -5.48 -14.36
C GLY A 59 8.61 -4.80 -15.52
N LYS A 60 9.81 -5.28 -15.82
CA LYS A 60 10.65 -4.76 -16.92
C LYS A 60 10.31 -5.36 -18.28
N SER A 61 9.40 -6.32 -18.33
CA SER A 61 8.94 -6.95 -19.56
C SER A 61 7.41 -6.95 -19.61
N PRO A 62 6.79 -7.11 -20.82
CA PRO A 62 5.34 -7.13 -20.94
C PRO A 62 4.70 -8.16 -20.00
N ILE A 63 3.62 -7.75 -19.33
CA ILE A 63 2.91 -8.57 -18.36
C ILE A 63 1.77 -9.28 -19.08
N ILE A 64 1.90 -10.60 -19.20
CA ILE A 64 0.90 -11.48 -19.81
C ILE A 64 0.48 -12.48 -18.72
N SER A 65 -0.23 -11.99 -17.71
CA SER A 65 -0.68 -12.80 -16.57
C SER A 65 -2.16 -12.58 -16.34
N PRO A 66 -2.88 -13.57 -15.76
CA PRO A 66 -4.25 -13.34 -15.30
C PRO A 66 -4.31 -12.15 -14.34
N TYR A 67 -5.39 -11.37 -14.41
CA TYR A 67 -5.52 -10.16 -13.61
C TYR A 67 -5.45 -10.40 -12.10
N LEU A 68 -6.05 -11.50 -11.62
CA LEU A 68 -6.01 -11.86 -10.20
C LEU A 68 -4.63 -12.37 -9.81
N ILE A 69 -4.12 -11.88 -8.69
CA ILE A 69 -2.82 -12.30 -8.15
C ILE A 69 -3.07 -13.41 -7.14
N ASN A 70 -2.56 -14.61 -7.43
CA ASN A 70 -2.61 -15.76 -6.53
C ASN A 70 -1.35 -15.88 -5.66
N ARG A 71 -0.23 -15.35 -6.14
CA ARG A 71 1.03 -15.32 -5.41
C ARG A 71 1.57 -13.90 -5.41
N ALA A 72 1.62 -13.30 -4.23
CA ALA A 72 2.03 -11.91 -4.04
C ALA A 72 3.42 -11.81 -3.43
N ASP A 73 4.14 -10.77 -3.80
CA ASP A 73 5.40 -10.34 -3.20
C ASP A 73 5.17 -9.36 -2.06
N PHE A 74 4.11 -8.57 -2.17
CA PHE A 74 3.73 -7.52 -1.23
C PHE A 74 2.22 -7.53 -1.02
N ILE A 75 1.80 -7.41 0.25
CA ILE A 75 0.40 -7.21 0.62
C ILE A 75 0.31 -6.02 1.57
N SER A 76 -0.63 -5.11 1.30
CA SER A 76 -0.95 -3.98 2.15
C SER A 76 -2.40 -4.06 2.61
N CYS A 77 -2.66 -3.64 3.84
CA CYS A 77 -4.02 -3.51 4.37
C CYS A 77 -4.19 -2.16 5.05
N SER A 78 -5.18 -1.39 4.61
CA SER A 78 -5.47 -0.06 5.15
C SER A 78 -6.40 -0.09 6.37
N GLN A 79 -7.02 -1.24 6.67
CA GLN A 79 -8.01 -1.39 7.74
C GLN A 79 -7.58 -2.48 8.73
N GLN A 80 -7.14 -2.10 9.93
CA GLN A 80 -6.66 -3.07 10.92
C GLN A 80 -7.72 -4.10 11.35
N SER A 81 -9.01 -3.74 11.30
CA SER A 81 -10.09 -4.67 11.63
C SER A 81 -10.15 -5.89 10.71
N TYR A 82 -9.61 -5.79 9.50
CA TYR A 82 -9.63 -6.89 8.53
C TYR A 82 -8.76 -8.08 8.94
N VAL A 83 -7.81 -7.90 9.86
CA VAL A 83 -6.95 -9.01 10.31
C VAL A 83 -7.74 -10.17 10.93
N ARG A 84 -8.92 -9.89 11.49
CA ARG A 84 -9.81 -10.90 12.08
C ARG A 84 -10.94 -11.33 11.14
N GLN A 85 -11.17 -10.62 10.06
CA GLN A 85 -12.31 -10.84 9.18
C GLN A 85 -11.93 -11.58 7.91
N TYR A 86 -10.69 -11.47 7.46
CA TYR A 86 -10.23 -11.99 6.18
C TYR A 86 -8.87 -12.65 6.32
N ASP A 87 -8.59 -13.59 5.44
CA ASP A 87 -7.27 -14.21 5.29
C ASP A 87 -6.37 -13.30 4.43
N LEU A 88 -5.88 -12.23 5.03
CA LEU A 88 -5.12 -11.17 4.34
C LEU A 88 -3.83 -11.68 3.71
N LEU A 89 -3.18 -12.68 4.32
CA LEU A 89 -1.86 -13.15 3.91
C LEU A 89 -1.92 -14.31 2.92
N ALA A 90 -3.11 -14.74 2.52
CA ALA A 90 -3.27 -15.81 1.53
C ALA A 90 -2.51 -15.47 0.24
N GLY A 91 -1.63 -16.36 -0.18
CA GLY A 91 -0.83 -16.19 -1.38
C GLY A 91 0.41 -15.32 -1.24
N LEU A 92 0.70 -14.77 -0.07
CA LEU A 92 1.96 -14.06 0.15
C LEU A 92 3.12 -15.06 0.17
N ARG A 93 4.13 -14.83 -0.69
CA ARG A 93 5.28 -15.72 -0.81
C ARG A 93 6.15 -15.69 0.45
N LYS A 94 6.94 -16.75 0.65
CA LYS A 94 7.98 -16.78 1.67
C LYS A 94 8.95 -15.60 1.47
N GLY A 95 9.26 -14.89 2.56
CA GLY A 95 10.11 -13.69 2.50
C GLY A 95 9.40 -12.46 1.94
N GLY A 96 8.11 -12.55 1.62
CA GLY A 96 7.31 -11.42 1.15
C GLY A 96 7.11 -10.36 2.22
N THR A 97 6.52 -9.24 1.84
CA THR A 97 6.30 -8.09 2.74
C THR A 97 4.82 -7.88 3.00
N PHE A 98 4.46 -7.66 4.26
CA PHE A 98 3.13 -7.26 4.69
C PHE A 98 3.19 -5.91 5.39
N LEU A 99 2.38 -4.95 4.92
CA LEU A 99 2.23 -3.62 5.50
C LEU A 99 0.82 -3.46 6.05
N LEU A 100 0.71 -3.16 7.34
CA LEU A 100 -0.58 -2.91 8.00
C LEU A 100 -0.66 -1.47 8.49
N ASN A 101 -1.71 -0.75 8.10
CA ASN A 101 -2.06 0.53 8.71
C ASN A 101 -2.72 0.26 10.06
N THR A 102 -2.04 0.58 11.15
CA THR A 102 -2.53 0.32 12.50
C THR A 102 -1.90 1.25 13.53
N PHE A 103 -2.63 1.53 14.59
CA PHE A 103 -2.12 2.20 15.78
C PHE A 103 -1.68 1.23 16.89
N TRP A 104 -1.80 -0.07 16.67
CA TRP A 104 -1.44 -1.07 17.70
C TRP A 104 0.07 -1.08 17.96
N SER A 105 0.42 -1.11 19.26
CA SER A 105 1.79 -1.39 19.71
C SER A 105 2.16 -2.85 19.48
N ASP A 106 3.42 -3.20 19.68
CA ASP A 106 3.88 -4.59 19.54
C ASP A 106 3.10 -5.54 20.47
N GLU A 107 2.86 -5.14 21.73
CA GLU A 107 2.07 -5.93 22.67
C GLU A 107 0.61 -6.08 22.20
N GLN A 108 0.03 -5.02 21.65
CA GLN A 108 -1.33 -5.06 21.12
C GLN A 108 -1.42 -5.94 19.87
N LEU A 109 -0.41 -5.93 19.02
CA LEU A 109 -0.33 -6.82 17.86
C LEU A 109 -0.33 -8.29 18.27
N ASP A 110 0.41 -8.65 19.31
CA ASP A 110 0.41 -10.01 19.85
C ASP A 110 -0.98 -10.47 20.31
N THR A 111 -1.79 -9.54 20.80
CA THR A 111 -3.16 -9.81 21.26
C THR A 111 -4.17 -9.80 20.11
N HIS A 112 -4.06 -8.85 19.18
CA HIS A 112 -5.07 -8.61 18.15
C HIS A 112 -4.88 -9.44 16.88
N LEU A 113 -3.63 -9.76 16.51
CA LEU A 113 -3.40 -10.61 15.34
C LEU A 113 -3.84 -12.05 15.63
N PRO A 114 -4.63 -12.68 14.75
CA PRO A 114 -4.97 -14.10 14.89
C PRO A 114 -3.72 -14.98 14.99
N ALA A 115 -3.79 -16.02 15.78
CA ALA A 115 -2.68 -16.96 15.96
C ALA A 115 -2.22 -17.58 14.63
N SER A 116 -3.16 -17.86 13.71
CA SER A 116 -2.85 -18.36 12.37
C SER A 116 -2.00 -17.36 11.56
N MET A 117 -2.31 -16.07 11.65
CA MET A 117 -1.56 -15.01 10.97
C MET A 117 -0.14 -14.88 11.56
N ARG A 118 -0.01 -14.88 12.88
CA ARG A 118 1.29 -14.83 13.55
C ARG A 118 2.18 -16.02 13.18
N ARG A 119 1.59 -17.23 13.14
CA ARG A 119 2.32 -18.44 12.68
C ARG A 119 2.75 -18.33 11.23
N PHE A 120 1.88 -17.83 10.36
CA PHE A 120 2.20 -17.63 8.95
C PHE A 120 3.39 -16.68 8.78
N ILE A 121 3.39 -15.55 9.48
CA ILE A 121 4.47 -14.55 9.46
C ILE A 121 5.79 -15.20 9.88
N ALA A 122 5.78 -15.93 11.00
CA ALA A 122 6.99 -16.56 11.52
C ALA A 122 7.51 -17.68 10.61
N ARG A 123 6.64 -18.56 10.13
CA ARG A 123 7.03 -19.73 9.32
C ARG A 123 7.49 -19.38 7.90
N ASN A 124 7.02 -18.26 7.37
CA ASN A 124 7.31 -17.85 6.01
C ASN A 124 8.29 -16.67 5.93
N ASP A 125 8.93 -16.31 7.03
CA ASP A 125 9.90 -15.20 7.10
C ASP A 125 9.33 -13.91 6.51
N ILE A 126 8.05 -13.61 6.80
CA ILE A 126 7.39 -12.42 6.29
C ILE A 126 8.00 -11.17 6.91
N GLN A 127 8.32 -10.20 6.06
CA GLN A 127 8.75 -8.87 6.46
C GLN A 127 7.52 -8.08 6.85
N PHE A 128 7.21 -8.03 8.14
CA PHE A 128 6.01 -7.38 8.65
C PHE A 128 6.31 -5.95 9.09
N TYR A 129 5.60 -4.98 8.50
CA TYR A 129 5.73 -3.56 8.82
C TYR A 129 4.39 -2.96 9.19
N THR A 130 4.42 -2.01 10.13
CA THR A 130 3.25 -1.21 10.51
C THR A 130 3.52 0.27 10.31
N VAL A 131 2.47 1.03 10.11
CA VAL A 131 2.50 2.49 10.09
C VAL A 131 1.15 2.99 10.59
N ASP A 132 1.16 4.00 11.47
CA ASP A 132 -0.06 4.68 11.89
C ASP A 132 -0.33 5.86 10.95
N ALA A 133 -0.81 5.53 9.76
CA ALA A 133 -1.05 6.50 8.71
C ALA A 133 -2.16 7.50 9.06
N VAL A 134 -3.16 7.06 9.82
CA VAL A 134 -4.27 7.92 10.26
C VAL A 134 -3.78 9.02 11.19
N HIS A 135 -2.97 8.65 12.18
CA HIS A 135 -2.38 9.62 13.12
C HIS A 135 -1.47 10.63 12.41
N ILE A 136 -0.61 10.15 11.53
CA ILE A 136 0.29 11.00 10.73
C ILE A 136 -0.51 12.00 9.89
N ALA A 137 -1.56 11.54 9.21
CA ALA A 137 -2.41 12.41 8.41
C ALA A 137 -3.11 13.48 9.24
N ARG A 138 -3.59 13.13 10.44
CA ARG A 138 -4.20 14.08 11.36
C ARG A 138 -3.22 15.14 11.86
N GLU A 139 -2.03 14.74 12.26
CA GLU A 139 -0.98 15.68 12.70
C GLU A 139 -0.62 16.69 11.60
N LEU A 140 -0.64 16.28 10.33
CA LEU A 140 -0.34 17.13 9.20
C LEU A 140 -1.52 18.00 8.74
N GLY A 141 -2.71 17.81 9.33
CA GLY A 141 -3.90 18.56 8.94
C GLY A 141 -4.66 17.97 7.76
N LEU A 142 -4.36 16.72 7.38
CA LEU A 142 -5.03 16.03 6.26
C LEU A 142 -6.34 15.33 6.69
N GLY A 143 -6.69 15.34 7.98
CA GLY A 143 -7.87 14.65 8.49
C GLY A 143 -7.77 13.15 8.30
N GLY A 144 -8.77 12.55 7.67
CA GLY A 144 -8.81 11.11 7.37
C GLY A 144 -8.08 10.69 6.09
N ARG A 145 -7.41 11.60 5.41
CA ARG A 145 -6.74 11.34 4.13
C ARG A 145 -5.33 10.82 4.34
N PHE A 146 -5.20 9.51 4.54
CA PHE A 146 -3.92 8.84 4.88
C PHE A 146 -3.21 8.20 3.69
N ASN A 147 -3.74 8.29 2.47
CA ASN A 147 -3.25 7.50 1.34
C ASN A 147 -1.85 7.91 0.85
N MET A 148 -1.46 9.18 0.99
CA MET A 148 -0.09 9.59 0.65
C MET A 148 0.94 8.94 1.58
N VAL A 149 0.59 8.75 2.86
CA VAL A 149 1.43 8.01 3.81
C VAL A 149 1.58 6.56 3.37
N MET A 150 0.45 5.90 3.08
CA MET A 150 0.46 4.49 2.65
C MET A 150 1.17 4.28 1.32
N GLN A 151 1.02 5.21 0.39
CA GLN A 151 1.61 5.11 -0.93
C GLN A 151 3.14 5.26 -0.88
N SER A 152 3.67 6.18 -0.10
CA SER A 152 5.11 6.34 0.08
C SER A 152 5.72 5.14 0.80
N ALA A 153 5.05 4.62 1.82
CA ALA A 153 5.44 3.38 2.50
C ALA A 153 5.51 2.20 1.52
N PHE A 154 4.52 2.05 0.66
CA PHE A 154 4.50 1.04 -0.39
C PHE A 154 5.72 1.15 -1.31
N PHE A 155 6.01 2.32 -1.84
CA PHE A 155 7.16 2.50 -2.75
C PHE A 155 8.49 2.17 -2.06
N LYS A 156 8.63 2.51 -0.79
CA LYS A 156 9.83 2.15 -0.03
C LYS A 156 9.97 0.64 0.12
N LEU A 157 8.90 -0.04 0.54
CA LEU A 157 8.94 -1.47 0.89
C LEU A 157 8.96 -2.39 -0.32
N ALA A 158 8.20 -2.07 -1.35
CA ALA A 158 8.12 -2.89 -2.55
C ALA A 158 9.33 -2.76 -3.46
N ASN A 159 10.07 -1.66 -3.34
CA ASN A 159 11.32 -1.40 -4.05
C ASN A 159 11.20 -1.61 -5.58
N ILE A 160 10.11 -1.13 -6.16
CA ILE A 160 9.83 -1.26 -7.61
C ILE A 160 10.77 -0.37 -8.43
N ILE A 161 10.99 0.84 -7.93
CA ILE A 161 11.92 1.84 -8.49
C ILE A 161 12.77 2.41 -7.36
N PRO A 162 13.91 3.08 -7.67
CA PRO A 162 14.70 3.75 -6.63
C PRO A 162 13.84 4.68 -5.79
N LEU A 163 14.05 4.68 -4.47
CA LEU A 163 13.22 5.44 -3.54
C LEU A 163 13.22 6.94 -3.82
N ASP A 164 14.38 7.50 -4.15
CA ASP A 164 14.51 8.94 -4.47
C ASP A 164 13.65 9.32 -5.68
N ASP A 165 13.62 8.47 -6.70
CA ASP A 165 12.76 8.67 -7.88
C ASP A 165 11.29 8.58 -7.52
N ALA A 166 10.91 7.60 -6.70
CA ALA A 166 9.54 7.43 -6.23
C ALA A 166 9.07 8.66 -5.45
N VAL A 167 9.88 9.17 -4.52
CA VAL A 167 9.57 10.37 -3.73
C VAL A 167 9.41 11.59 -4.65
N LYS A 168 10.30 11.76 -5.60
CA LYS A 168 10.20 12.86 -6.58
C LYS A 168 8.90 12.78 -7.38
N TYR A 169 8.56 11.62 -7.93
CA TYR A 169 7.35 11.45 -8.73
C TYR A 169 6.08 11.64 -7.89
N LEU A 170 6.07 11.19 -6.63
CA LEU A 170 4.95 11.41 -5.72
C LEU A 170 4.78 12.90 -5.43
N LYS A 171 5.86 13.63 -5.15
CA LYS A 171 5.80 15.09 -4.88
C LYS A 171 5.39 15.87 -6.13
N ASP A 172 5.85 15.48 -7.31
CA ASP A 172 5.41 16.07 -8.58
C ASP A 172 3.89 15.83 -8.80
N ALA A 173 3.39 14.64 -8.50
CA ALA A 173 1.97 14.32 -8.59
C ALA A 173 1.13 15.14 -7.59
N VAL A 174 1.65 15.43 -6.41
CA VAL A 174 1.02 16.31 -5.42
C VAL A 174 0.85 17.71 -5.99
N VAL A 175 1.90 18.26 -6.60
CA VAL A 175 1.84 19.59 -7.23
C VAL A 175 0.78 19.62 -8.34
N THR A 176 0.74 18.59 -9.18
CA THR A 176 -0.25 18.48 -10.25
C THR A 176 -1.68 18.42 -9.72
N SER A 177 -1.91 17.64 -8.65
CA SER A 177 -3.25 17.41 -8.10
C SER A 177 -3.73 18.54 -7.18
N TYR A 178 -2.83 19.16 -6.41
CA TYR A 178 -3.16 20.08 -5.32
C TYR A 178 -2.54 21.46 -5.46
N GLY A 179 -1.73 21.72 -6.48
CA GLY A 179 -1.06 23.00 -6.67
C GLY A 179 -2.03 24.19 -6.71
N SER A 180 -3.20 24.02 -7.31
CA SER A 180 -4.26 25.02 -7.37
C SER A 180 -4.94 25.30 -6.02
N LYS A 181 -4.77 24.39 -5.05
CA LYS A 181 -5.33 24.53 -3.69
C LYS A 181 -4.40 25.26 -2.72
N GLY A 182 -3.22 25.67 -3.17
CA GLY A 182 -2.27 26.47 -2.43
C GLY A 182 -1.11 25.67 -1.85
N GLU A 183 -0.06 26.40 -1.50
CA GLU A 183 1.20 25.87 -0.98
C GLU A 183 1.02 25.06 0.31
N LYS A 184 0.11 25.49 1.18
CA LYS A 184 -0.18 24.79 2.44
C LYS A 184 -0.62 23.34 2.19
N VAL A 185 -1.54 23.12 1.24
CA VAL A 185 -2.04 21.77 0.90
C VAL A 185 -0.94 20.92 0.27
N VAL A 186 -0.13 21.51 -0.61
CA VAL A 186 1.03 20.83 -1.19
C VAL A 186 2.00 20.39 -0.10
N ASN A 187 2.34 21.27 0.85
CA ASN A 187 3.28 20.95 1.93
C ASN A 187 2.75 19.87 2.87
N MET A 188 1.45 19.87 3.18
CA MET A 188 0.84 18.81 3.99
C MET A 188 0.97 17.44 3.32
N ASN A 189 0.71 17.36 2.02
CA ASN A 189 0.83 16.12 1.28
C ASN A 189 2.28 15.68 1.10
N ASN A 190 3.21 16.62 0.87
CA ASN A 190 4.64 16.32 0.84
C ASN A 190 5.14 15.79 2.19
N GLY A 191 4.65 16.37 3.30
CA GLY A 191 4.93 15.87 4.64
C GLY A 191 4.44 14.43 4.86
N ALA A 192 3.27 14.09 4.31
CA ALA A 192 2.74 12.74 4.37
C ALA A 192 3.64 11.73 3.63
N ILE A 193 4.20 12.11 2.50
CA ILE A 193 5.14 11.29 1.74
C ILE A 193 6.40 11.01 2.58
N ASP A 194 6.99 12.04 3.15
CA ASP A 194 8.21 11.91 3.96
C ASP A 194 7.97 11.07 5.23
N LYS A 195 6.88 11.34 5.94
CA LYS A 195 6.51 10.62 7.17
C LYS A 195 6.16 9.16 6.92
N GLY A 196 5.54 8.84 5.80
CA GLY A 196 5.22 7.45 5.44
C GLY A 196 6.47 6.57 5.30
N ILE A 197 7.58 7.16 4.95
CA ILE A 197 8.87 6.48 4.86
C ILE A 197 9.54 6.39 6.24
N GLU A 198 9.58 7.51 6.97
CA GLU A 198 10.28 7.62 8.26
C GLU A 198 9.61 6.84 9.38
N ALA A 199 8.29 6.76 9.37
CA ALA A 199 7.48 6.19 10.46
C ALA A 199 7.20 4.69 10.33
N LEU A 200 7.77 4.02 9.33
CA LEU A 200 7.64 2.57 9.19
C LEU A 200 8.30 1.86 10.37
N HIS A 201 7.53 0.96 11.00
CA HIS A 201 7.96 0.13 12.12
C HIS A 201 7.92 -1.35 11.70
N ARG A 202 9.00 -2.08 11.99
CA ARG A 202 9.13 -3.50 11.66
C ARG A 202 8.86 -4.39 12.86
#